data_3005770150d72ae9339fb7087a94abd5
#
_entry.id   3005770150d72ae9339fb7087a94abd5
#
_cell.length_a   1.000
_cell.length_b   1.000
_cell.length_c   1.000
_cell.angle_alpha   90.00
_cell.angle_beta   90.00
_cell.angle_gamma   90.00
#
_symmetry.space_group_name_H-M   'P 1'
#
loop_
_entity.id
_entity.type
_entity.pdbx_description
1 polymer ?
#
loop_
_entity_poly.entity_id
_entity_poly.type
_entity_poly.pdbx_seq_one_letter_code
_entity_poly.pdbx_strand_id
1 'polypeptide(L)'
;MQEIDDNNYGGDNGLKNLALIVSLTLLSIPVLAFKYIDFVSTSRSSGNIWEAVLLNKQLAYRVDVFLSVRPYAKPLALLVATLLVICLGGLAMFGVTNDSLADCLWLSWTFVADSGNHANSEGIGPRLVSVSISFGGMLIFAMMLGLVSDAISEKFDSLRKGRSKVVEQNHTLILGWSDKLGSLLNQLGIANESLGGGIVVVMAERDKEEMEMDIAKMEFDFKGTSVICRSGSPLILADLKKVSVSKARAIVVLAEDGNADQSDARALRTVLSLTGVKEGLKGHIVVELSDLDNEVLVKLVGGDLVKTVVAHDVIGRLMIQCARQPGLAQIWEDILGFENCEFYIKRWPQLHGMQFEDILISFPDAIPCGIKVASCDGKIILNPEDSYVLQEDDEILVIAEDDDSYAPAALPTVWRGSLPKDFIGPKSAEKILFCGWRRDMEDMIMVML
;
A
#
# COMPACT_ATOMS: atom_id res chain seq x y z
N MET A 1 -38.47 73.80 -42.74
CA MET A 1 -38.42 72.59 -43.57
C MET A 1 -37.77 71.55 -42.72
N GLN A 2 -38.57 70.85 -41.93
CA GLN A 2 -38.21 69.77 -40.99
C GLN A 2 -38.73 68.50 -41.64
N GLU A 3 -37.85 67.61 -41.99
CA GLU A 3 -38.19 66.23 -42.29
C GLU A 3 -37.68 65.41 -41.14
N ILE A 4 -38.60 64.83 -40.47
CA ILE A 4 -38.44 63.98 -39.28
C ILE A 4 -38.08 62.58 -39.72
N ASP A 5 -37.00 62.08 -39.22
CA ASP A 5 -36.50 60.72 -39.44
C ASP A 5 -37.28 59.76 -38.53
N ASP A 6 -38.34 59.16 -39.02
CA ASP A 6 -39.29 58.33 -38.29
C ASP A 6 -39.03 56.78 -38.38
N ASN A 7 -37.80 56.42 -38.81
CA ASN A 7 -37.50 55.02 -39.14
C ASN A 7 -36.72 54.18 -38.11
N ASN A 8 -36.51 54.69 -36.86
CA ASN A 8 -35.66 54.02 -35.89
C ASN A 8 -36.39 53.39 -34.68
N TYR A 9 -37.72 53.46 -34.58
CA TYR A 9 -38.51 52.97 -33.48
C TYR A 9 -38.97 51.50 -33.56
N GLY A 10 -38.88 50.87 -34.71
CA GLY A 10 -39.36 49.50 -34.96
C GLY A 10 -38.34 48.41 -34.52
N GLY A 11 -37.04 48.70 -34.60
CA GLY A 11 -35.96 47.71 -34.29
C GLY A 11 -35.71 47.53 -32.81
N ASP A 12 -35.90 48.60 -32.03
CA ASP A 12 -35.57 48.60 -30.57
C ASP A 12 -36.56 47.79 -29.75
N ASN A 13 -37.84 47.73 -30.10
CA ASN A 13 -38.85 46.91 -29.44
C ASN A 13 -38.69 45.42 -29.70
N GLY A 14 -38.18 45.00 -30.86
CA GLY A 14 -37.90 43.60 -31.19
C GLY A 14 -36.73 43.04 -30.37
N LEU A 15 -35.67 43.83 -30.21
CA LEU A 15 -34.50 43.46 -29.40
C LEU A 15 -34.83 43.39 -27.89
N LYS A 16 -35.66 44.33 -27.40
CA LYS A 16 -36.13 44.32 -25.99
C LYS A 16 -37.00 43.11 -25.68
N ASN A 17 -37.87 42.74 -26.59
CA ASN A 17 -38.70 41.53 -26.45
C ASN A 17 -37.84 40.23 -26.48
N LEU A 18 -36.83 40.19 -27.36
CA LEU A 18 -35.91 39.07 -27.45
C LEU A 18 -35.10 38.94 -26.17
N ALA A 19 -34.59 40.04 -25.60
CA ALA A 19 -33.86 40.08 -24.35
C ALA A 19 -34.70 39.59 -23.15
N LEU A 20 -35.97 39.98 -23.10
CA LEU A 20 -36.93 39.53 -22.11
C LEU A 20 -37.19 38.02 -22.21
N ILE A 21 -37.35 37.50 -23.43
CA ILE A 21 -37.53 36.06 -23.67
C ILE A 21 -36.28 35.29 -23.23
N VAL A 22 -35.07 35.77 -23.56
CA VAL A 22 -33.81 35.14 -23.19
C VAL A 22 -33.63 35.15 -21.66
N SER A 23 -33.97 36.24 -20.97
CA SER A 23 -33.88 36.31 -19.50
C SER A 23 -34.87 35.36 -18.82
N LEU A 24 -36.10 35.25 -19.35
CA LEU A 24 -37.13 34.35 -18.85
C LEU A 24 -36.74 32.87 -19.08
N THR A 25 -36.12 32.57 -20.23
CA THR A 25 -35.59 31.22 -20.50
C THR A 25 -34.43 30.88 -19.59
N LEU A 26 -33.49 31.80 -19.33
CA LEU A 26 -32.41 31.62 -18.39
C LEU A 26 -32.91 31.31 -16.95
N LEU A 27 -33.94 32.03 -16.50
CA LEU A 27 -34.57 31.80 -15.19
C LEU A 27 -35.33 30.48 -15.13
N SER A 28 -35.88 30.00 -16.23
CA SER A 28 -36.64 28.76 -16.31
C SER A 28 -35.75 27.50 -16.45
N ILE A 29 -34.49 27.62 -16.90
CA ILE A 29 -33.59 26.48 -17.09
C ILE A 29 -33.44 25.63 -15.86
N PRO A 30 -33.15 26.14 -14.62
CA PRO A 30 -33.02 25.31 -13.44
C PRO A 30 -34.34 24.64 -13.04
N VAL A 31 -35.48 25.32 -13.23
CA VAL A 31 -36.81 24.77 -12.94
C VAL A 31 -37.19 23.68 -13.95
N LEU A 32 -36.87 23.86 -15.21
CA LEU A 32 -37.07 22.87 -16.26
C LEU A 32 -36.14 21.67 -16.09
N ALA A 33 -34.87 21.89 -15.70
CA ALA A 33 -33.94 20.83 -15.38
C ALA A 33 -34.42 19.99 -14.18
N PHE A 34 -34.94 20.65 -13.12
CA PHE A 34 -35.47 19.96 -11.95
C PHE A 34 -36.75 19.16 -12.30
N LYS A 35 -37.67 19.77 -13.08
CA LYS A 35 -38.86 19.06 -13.58
C LYS A 35 -38.50 17.93 -14.55
N TYR A 36 -37.47 18.09 -15.36
CA TYR A 36 -36.99 17.03 -16.25
C TYR A 36 -36.40 15.84 -15.45
N ILE A 37 -35.63 16.12 -14.42
CA ILE A 37 -35.09 15.09 -13.49
C ILE A 37 -36.26 14.37 -12.78
N ASP A 38 -37.26 15.11 -12.30
CA ASP A 38 -38.43 14.58 -11.64
C ASP A 38 -39.30 13.75 -12.60
N PHE A 39 -39.52 14.23 -13.82
CA PHE A 39 -40.20 13.50 -14.88
C PHE A 39 -39.50 12.20 -15.29
N VAL A 40 -38.17 12.21 -15.41
CA VAL A 40 -37.36 11.01 -15.70
C VAL A 40 -37.43 10.01 -14.53
N SER A 41 -37.44 10.51 -13.30
CA SER A 41 -37.61 9.71 -12.10
C SER A 41 -38.99 9.08 -12.02
N THR A 42 -40.06 9.83 -12.30
CA THR A 42 -41.46 9.40 -12.21
C THR A 42 -41.88 8.52 -13.40
N SER A 43 -41.36 8.77 -14.60
CA SER A 43 -41.63 7.98 -15.82
C SER A 43 -41.08 6.56 -15.77
N ARG A 44 -40.29 6.22 -14.75
CA ARG A 44 -39.81 4.86 -14.48
C ARG A 44 -40.96 3.88 -14.14
N SER A 45 -42.16 4.39 -13.88
CA SER A 45 -43.34 3.62 -13.43
C SER A 45 -44.43 3.39 -14.51
N SER A 46 -44.35 3.96 -15.71
CA SER A 46 -45.43 3.81 -16.70
C SER A 46 -44.90 3.34 -18.08
N GLY A 47 -45.39 2.19 -18.52
CA GLY A 47 -44.85 1.33 -19.58
C GLY A 47 -45.14 1.67 -21.04
N ASN A 48 -45.43 2.91 -21.48
CA ASN A 48 -45.95 3.20 -22.85
C ASN A 48 -45.32 4.32 -23.62
N ILE A 49 -44.03 4.62 -23.47
CA ILE A 49 -43.32 5.60 -24.30
C ILE A 49 -41.91 5.07 -24.64
N TRP A 50 -41.82 3.98 -25.40
CA TRP A 50 -40.54 3.27 -25.61
C TRP A 50 -39.53 3.99 -26.50
N GLU A 51 -39.93 4.71 -27.58
CA GLU A 51 -38.96 5.28 -28.52
C GLU A 51 -38.35 6.61 -28.08
N ALA A 52 -39.10 7.54 -27.54
CA ALA A 52 -38.57 8.81 -27.03
C ALA A 52 -37.74 8.62 -25.75
N VAL A 53 -38.12 7.61 -24.91
CA VAL A 53 -37.36 7.20 -23.72
C VAL A 53 -36.03 6.53 -24.09
N LEU A 54 -35.95 5.82 -25.22
CA LEU A 54 -34.73 5.19 -25.72
C LEU A 54 -33.67 6.21 -26.13
N LEU A 55 -34.08 7.28 -26.85
CA LEU A 55 -33.16 8.33 -27.31
C LEU A 55 -32.60 9.13 -26.13
N ASN A 56 -33.46 9.51 -25.18
CA ASN A 56 -33.05 10.22 -23.98
C ASN A 56 -32.17 9.37 -23.07
N LYS A 57 -32.45 8.07 -22.94
CA LYS A 57 -31.59 7.14 -22.17
C LYS A 57 -30.23 6.94 -22.84
N GLN A 58 -30.18 6.85 -24.17
CA GLN A 58 -28.93 6.75 -24.91
C GLN A 58 -28.10 8.03 -24.79
N LEU A 59 -28.76 9.21 -24.84
CA LEU A 59 -28.07 10.49 -24.70
C LEU A 59 -27.57 10.68 -23.26
N ALA A 60 -28.39 10.39 -22.25
CA ALA A 60 -28.00 10.41 -20.84
C ALA A 60 -26.83 9.45 -20.57
N TYR A 61 -26.89 8.23 -21.10
CA TYR A 61 -25.80 7.26 -20.99
C TYR A 61 -24.51 7.74 -21.65
N ARG A 62 -24.57 8.33 -22.87
CA ARG A 62 -23.39 8.86 -23.54
C ARG A 62 -22.78 10.04 -22.78
N VAL A 63 -23.62 10.92 -22.23
CA VAL A 63 -23.17 12.05 -21.40
C VAL A 63 -22.54 11.53 -20.11
N ASP A 64 -23.14 10.55 -19.45
CA ASP A 64 -22.60 9.95 -18.23
C ASP A 64 -21.25 9.25 -18.49
N VAL A 65 -21.17 8.46 -19.56
CA VAL A 65 -19.91 7.82 -19.98
C VAL A 65 -18.84 8.87 -20.32
N PHE A 66 -19.21 9.95 -21.04
CA PHE A 66 -18.28 11.03 -21.38
C PHE A 66 -17.75 11.74 -20.13
N LEU A 67 -18.64 12.04 -19.16
CA LEU A 67 -18.30 12.71 -17.91
C LEU A 67 -17.53 11.82 -16.94
N SER A 68 -17.74 10.50 -16.99
CA SER A 68 -17.07 9.53 -16.12
C SER A 68 -15.70 9.09 -16.62
N VAL A 69 -15.54 8.93 -17.94
CA VAL A 69 -14.27 8.44 -18.52
C VAL A 69 -13.19 9.53 -18.58
N ARG A 70 -13.58 10.81 -18.68
CA ARG A 70 -12.63 11.92 -18.79
C ARG A 70 -12.62 12.77 -17.53
N PRO A 71 -11.52 12.79 -16.76
CA PRO A 71 -11.44 13.56 -15.50
C PRO A 71 -11.65 15.07 -15.68
N TYR A 72 -11.33 15.61 -16.87
CA TYR A 72 -11.49 17.03 -17.17
C TYR A 72 -12.85 17.39 -17.78
N ALA A 73 -13.74 16.41 -18.02
CA ALA A 73 -15.03 16.66 -18.67
C ALA A 73 -15.96 17.48 -17.77
N LYS A 74 -16.00 17.20 -16.48
CA LYS A 74 -16.83 17.95 -15.50
C LYS A 74 -16.43 19.42 -15.39
N PRO A 75 -15.17 19.80 -15.14
CA PRO A 75 -14.76 21.21 -15.10
C PRO A 75 -14.89 21.89 -16.45
N LEU A 76 -14.67 21.18 -17.58
CA LEU A 76 -14.88 21.74 -18.94
C LEU A 76 -16.35 22.03 -19.19
N ALA A 77 -17.27 21.15 -18.82
CA ALA A 77 -18.71 21.36 -18.95
C ALA A 77 -19.17 22.59 -18.14
N LEU A 78 -18.61 22.77 -16.92
CA LEU A 78 -18.90 23.92 -16.09
C LEU A 78 -18.36 25.21 -16.71
N LEU A 79 -17.17 25.19 -17.28
CA LEU A 79 -16.60 26.34 -18.01
C LEU A 79 -17.46 26.74 -19.21
N VAL A 80 -17.91 25.76 -19.99
CA VAL A 80 -18.84 26.03 -21.13
C VAL A 80 -20.15 26.60 -20.63
N ALA A 81 -20.73 26.08 -19.56
CA ALA A 81 -21.93 26.60 -18.93
C ALA A 81 -21.74 28.05 -18.44
N THR A 82 -20.62 28.36 -17.84
CA THR A 82 -20.26 29.73 -17.40
C THR A 82 -20.19 30.69 -18.59
N LEU A 83 -19.50 30.32 -19.67
CA LEU A 83 -19.41 31.12 -20.87
C LEU A 83 -20.78 31.36 -21.53
N LEU A 84 -21.64 30.33 -21.53
CA LEU A 84 -23.03 30.45 -22.03
C LEU A 84 -23.83 31.45 -21.19
N VAL A 85 -23.74 31.40 -19.87
CA VAL A 85 -24.46 32.35 -19.01
C VAL A 85 -23.95 33.77 -19.23
N ILE A 86 -22.64 33.97 -19.36
CA ILE A 86 -22.05 35.28 -19.65
C ILE A 86 -22.51 35.80 -21.00
N CYS A 87 -22.46 34.98 -22.06
CA CYS A 87 -22.88 35.40 -23.43
C CYS A 87 -24.37 35.69 -23.48
N LEU A 88 -25.21 34.80 -22.97
CA LEU A 88 -26.67 35.00 -22.97
C LEU A 88 -27.08 36.19 -22.07
N GLY A 89 -26.44 36.30 -20.90
CA GLY A 89 -26.64 37.42 -19.99
C GLY A 89 -26.23 38.76 -20.60
N GLY A 90 -25.06 38.82 -21.27
CA GLY A 90 -24.59 40.01 -21.97
C GLY A 90 -25.52 40.43 -23.13
N LEU A 91 -26.02 39.44 -23.89
CA LEU A 91 -27.04 39.72 -24.95
C LEU A 91 -28.36 40.24 -24.37
N ALA A 92 -28.80 39.65 -23.23
CA ALA A 92 -30.00 40.11 -22.54
C ALA A 92 -29.84 41.55 -22.00
N MET A 93 -28.66 41.88 -21.42
CA MET A 93 -28.34 43.25 -20.98
C MET A 93 -28.29 44.21 -22.14
N PHE A 94 -27.66 43.85 -23.25
CA PHE A 94 -27.61 44.67 -24.47
C PHE A 94 -29.01 45.04 -25.02
N GLY A 95 -29.97 44.11 -24.87
CA GLY A 95 -31.36 44.38 -25.29
C GLY A 95 -32.15 45.30 -24.35
N VAL A 96 -31.68 45.52 -23.12
CA VAL A 96 -32.40 46.29 -22.09
C VAL A 96 -31.68 47.59 -21.71
N THR A 97 -30.35 47.68 -21.97
CA THR A 97 -29.53 48.88 -21.84
C THR A 97 -29.13 49.43 -23.18
N ASN A 98 -28.78 50.70 -23.24
CA ASN A 98 -28.28 51.35 -24.48
C ASN A 98 -26.73 51.33 -24.54
N ASP A 99 -26.08 50.46 -23.80
CA ASP A 99 -24.64 50.33 -23.71
C ASP A 99 -24.07 49.50 -24.87
N SER A 100 -22.74 49.54 -25.06
CA SER A 100 -22.09 48.72 -26.07
C SER A 100 -22.16 47.22 -25.72
N LEU A 101 -22.15 46.34 -26.73
CA LEU A 101 -22.16 44.88 -26.50
C LEU A 101 -20.97 44.43 -25.63
N ALA A 102 -19.80 45.07 -25.79
CA ALA A 102 -18.61 44.75 -25.01
C ALA A 102 -18.80 45.08 -23.51
N ASP A 103 -19.40 46.25 -23.23
CA ASP A 103 -19.69 46.67 -21.86
C ASP A 103 -20.76 45.76 -21.20
N CYS A 104 -21.79 45.37 -21.97
CA CYS A 104 -22.82 44.43 -21.51
C CYS A 104 -22.26 43.04 -21.22
N LEU A 105 -21.32 42.53 -22.00
CA LEU A 105 -20.63 41.27 -21.74
C LEU A 105 -19.75 41.36 -20.52
N TRP A 106 -19.03 42.49 -20.34
CA TRP A 106 -18.23 42.74 -19.14
C TRP A 106 -19.11 42.81 -17.87
N LEU A 107 -20.22 43.52 -17.97
CA LEU A 107 -21.20 43.63 -16.88
C LEU A 107 -21.78 42.25 -16.52
N SER A 108 -22.14 41.45 -17.54
CA SER A 108 -22.62 40.09 -17.33
C SER A 108 -21.58 39.22 -16.63
N TRP A 109 -20.27 39.31 -17.00
CA TRP A 109 -19.20 38.63 -16.35
C TRP A 109 -19.05 39.05 -14.87
N THR A 110 -19.15 40.38 -14.60
CA THR A 110 -19.08 40.87 -13.20
C THR A 110 -20.24 40.35 -12.34
N PHE A 111 -21.47 40.24 -12.91
CA PHE A 111 -22.61 39.67 -12.18
C PHE A 111 -22.51 38.18 -11.93
N VAL A 112 -21.83 37.45 -12.82
CA VAL A 112 -21.54 36.02 -12.60
C VAL A 112 -20.45 35.84 -11.54
N ALA A 113 -19.42 36.71 -11.55
CA ALA A 113 -18.29 36.62 -10.65
C ALA A 113 -18.63 37.11 -9.22
N ASP A 114 -19.43 38.15 -9.11
CA ASP A 114 -19.89 38.74 -7.84
C ASP A 114 -21.39 39.01 -7.90
N SER A 115 -22.14 38.18 -7.19
CA SER A 115 -23.60 38.27 -7.10
C SER A 115 -24.09 39.56 -6.42
N GLY A 116 -23.25 40.30 -5.71
CA GLY A 116 -23.61 41.59 -5.08
C GLY A 116 -23.72 42.76 -6.05
N ASN A 117 -23.07 42.72 -7.20
CA ASN A 117 -23.00 43.82 -8.17
C ASN A 117 -24.36 44.18 -8.79
N HIS A 118 -25.35 43.29 -8.80
CA HIS A 118 -26.69 43.57 -9.32
C HIS A 118 -27.43 44.71 -8.59
N ALA A 119 -27.03 45.05 -7.36
CA ALA A 119 -27.60 46.13 -6.58
C ALA A 119 -27.42 47.54 -7.25
N ASN A 120 -26.40 47.71 -8.11
CA ASN A 120 -26.09 48.95 -8.79
C ASN A 120 -26.87 49.16 -10.08
N SER A 121 -27.72 48.18 -10.49
CA SER A 121 -28.52 48.30 -11.71
C SER A 121 -29.70 49.24 -11.53
N GLU A 122 -29.85 50.21 -12.46
CA GLU A 122 -30.97 51.17 -12.49
C GLU A 122 -32.07 50.70 -13.49
N GLY A 123 -33.35 50.90 -13.12
CA GLY A 123 -34.49 50.50 -13.94
C GLY A 123 -34.96 49.04 -13.68
N ILE A 124 -36.25 48.77 -14.01
CA ILE A 124 -36.87 47.46 -13.75
C ILE A 124 -36.30 46.36 -14.65
N GLY A 125 -36.09 46.66 -15.95
CA GLY A 125 -35.58 45.68 -16.92
C GLY A 125 -34.14 45.21 -16.57
N PRO A 126 -33.16 46.14 -16.45
CA PRO A 126 -31.80 45.77 -16.08
C PRO A 126 -31.70 45.06 -14.72
N ARG A 127 -32.53 45.42 -13.73
CA ARG A 127 -32.57 44.72 -12.42
C ARG A 127 -33.02 43.29 -12.52
N LEU A 128 -34.06 42.98 -13.31
CA LEU A 128 -34.51 41.59 -13.50
C LEU A 128 -33.45 40.75 -14.21
N VAL A 129 -32.82 41.29 -15.25
CA VAL A 129 -31.76 40.59 -15.99
C VAL A 129 -30.52 40.37 -15.10
N SER A 130 -30.08 41.40 -14.36
CA SER A 130 -28.91 41.29 -13.47
C SER A 130 -29.13 40.29 -12.34
N VAL A 131 -30.31 40.26 -11.71
CA VAL A 131 -30.66 39.24 -10.69
C VAL A 131 -30.63 37.84 -11.29
N SER A 132 -31.16 37.68 -12.54
CA SER A 132 -31.16 36.38 -13.20
C SER A 132 -29.76 35.85 -13.50
N ILE A 133 -28.87 36.74 -13.98
CA ILE A 133 -27.45 36.40 -14.23
C ILE A 133 -26.74 36.07 -12.92
N SER A 134 -26.92 36.90 -11.88
CA SER A 134 -26.32 36.67 -10.57
C SER A 134 -26.78 35.34 -9.93
N PHE A 135 -28.06 35.00 -10.09
CA PHE A 135 -28.55 33.69 -9.63
C PHE A 135 -27.91 32.53 -10.40
N GLY A 136 -27.77 32.64 -11.73
CA GLY A 136 -27.05 31.69 -12.56
C GLY A 136 -25.57 31.55 -12.14
N GLY A 137 -24.91 32.70 -11.93
CA GLY A 137 -23.53 32.74 -11.43
C GLY A 137 -23.36 32.08 -10.07
N MET A 138 -24.26 32.34 -9.12
CA MET A 138 -24.28 31.73 -7.81
C MET A 138 -24.41 30.19 -7.88
N LEU A 139 -25.27 29.70 -8.77
CA LEU A 139 -25.45 28.27 -8.99
C LEU A 139 -24.18 27.62 -9.57
N ILE A 140 -23.56 28.27 -10.54
CA ILE A 140 -22.28 27.82 -11.15
C ILE A 140 -21.18 27.82 -10.11
N PHE A 141 -21.07 28.84 -9.27
CA PHE A 141 -20.09 28.92 -8.19
C PHE A 141 -20.27 27.78 -7.17
N ALA A 142 -21.53 27.50 -6.77
CA ALA A 142 -21.84 26.41 -5.88
C ALA A 142 -21.44 25.04 -6.48
N MET A 143 -21.70 24.84 -7.78
CA MET A 143 -21.28 23.62 -8.48
C MET A 143 -19.74 23.50 -8.58
N MET A 144 -19.05 24.62 -8.84
CA MET A 144 -17.58 24.65 -8.88
C MET A 144 -17.00 24.32 -7.51
N LEU A 145 -17.55 24.89 -6.44
CA LEU A 145 -17.13 24.59 -5.06
C LEU A 145 -17.35 23.10 -4.73
N GLY A 146 -18.46 22.51 -5.17
CA GLY A 146 -18.73 21.08 -5.05
C GLY A 146 -17.67 20.23 -5.75
N LEU A 147 -17.34 20.55 -7.02
CA LEU A 147 -16.32 19.80 -7.77
C LEU A 147 -14.92 19.90 -7.13
N VAL A 148 -14.54 21.06 -6.59
CA VAL A 148 -13.28 21.25 -5.90
C VAL A 148 -13.28 20.47 -4.59
N SER A 149 -14.37 20.52 -3.83
CA SER A 149 -14.54 19.77 -2.58
C SER A 149 -14.44 18.26 -2.82
N ASP A 150 -15.12 17.75 -3.85
CA ASP A 150 -15.08 16.33 -4.22
C ASP A 150 -13.66 15.88 -4.61
N ALA A 151 -12.95 16.67 -5.42
CA ALA A 151 -11.59 16.37 -5.84
C ALA A 151 -10.59 16.36 -4.66
N ILE A 152 -10.78 17.29 -3.72
CA ILE A 152 -9.99 17.35 -2.49
C ILE A 152 -10.31 16.13 -1.62
N SER A 153 -11.60 15.84 -1.40
CA SER A 153 -12.05 14.70 -0.58
C SER A 153 -11.54 13.38 -1.14
N GLU A 154 -11.61 13.16 -2.47
CA GLU A 154 -11.08 11.96 -3.11
C GLU A 154 -9.56 11.80 -2.88
N LYS A 155 -8.82 12.92 -2.93
CA LYS A 155 -7.38 12.91 -2.66
C LYS A 155 -7.07 12.59 -1.20
N PHE A 156 -7.80 13.20 -0.27
CA PHE A 156 -7.67 12.89 1.16
C PHE A 156 -8.05 11.45 1.48
N ASP A 157 -9.14 10.95 0.90
CA ASP A 157 -9.56 9.55 1.06
C ASP A 157 -8.51 8.57 0.53
N SER A 158 -7.90 8.87 -0.60
CA SER A 158 -6.81 8.07 -1.16
C SER A 158 -5.60 8.00 -0.22
N LEU A 159 -5.24 9.13 0.40
CA LEU A 159 -4.16 9.19 1.40
C LEU A 159 -4.54 8.45 2.69
N ARG A 160 -5.74 8.68 3.18
CA ARG A 160 -6.29 8.07 4.38
C ARG A 160 -6.39 6.55 4.26
N LYS A 161 -6.86 6.05 3.13
CA LYS A 161 -6.92 4.61 2.82
C LYS A 161 -5.56 3.98 2.51
N GLY A 162 -4.45 4.73 2.56
CA GLY A 162 -3.11 4.19 2.38
C GLY A 162 -2.79 3.70 0.95
N ARG A 163 -3.44 4.28 -0.07
CA ARG A 163 -3.22 3.95 -1.49
C ARG A 163 -2.08 4.72 -2.14
N SER A 164 -1.40 5.57 -1.40
CA SER A 164 -0.27 6.36 -1.88
C SER A 164 0.96 5.48 -2.11
N LYS A 165 1.79 5.88 -3.08
CA LYS A 165 3.03 5.17 -3.40
C LYS A 165 4.08 5.38 -2.30
N VAL A 166 4.76 4.30 -1.92
CA VAL A 166 5.96 4.33 -1.07
C VAL A 166 7.16 4.68 -1.95
N VAL A 167 7.99 5.61 -1.51
CA VAL A 167 9.19 6.06 -2.25
C VAL A 167 10.46 5.43 -1.68
N GLU A 168 10.37 4.82 -0.51
CA GLU A 168 11.46 4.23 0.26
C GLU A 168 12.23 3.15 -0.52
N GLN A 169 13.52 3.02 -0.15
CA GLN A 169 14.42 2.03 -0.71
C GLN A 169 15.11 1.29 0.44
N ASN A 170 15.56 0.07 0.17
CA ASN A 170 16.25 -0.78 1.16
C ASN A 170 15.42 -1.06 2.42
N HIS A 171 14.08 -1.02 2.29
CA HIS A 171 13.13 -1.31 3.36
C HIS A 171 12.83 -2.80 3.46
N THR A 172 12.34 -3.23 4.61
CA THR A 172 11.74 -4.56 4.78
C THR A 172 10.26 -4.47 4.43
N LEU A 173 9.80 -5.31 3.49
CA LEU A 173 8.42 -5.35 3.05
C LEU A 173 7.72 -6.58 3.63
N ILE A 174 6.65 -6.36 4.38
CA ILE A 174 5.80 -7.41 4.93
C ILE A 174 4.50 -7.46 4.14
N LEU A 175 4.17 -8.62 3.59
CA LEU A 175 2.97 -8.89 2.81
C LEU A 175 2.04 -9.81 3.59
N GLY A 176 0.85 -9.32 3.92
CA GLY A 176 -0.15 -10.01 4.71
C GLY A 176 -0.37 -9.40 6.08
N TRP A 177 -1.34 -9.94 6.80
CA TRP A 177 -1.70 -9.55 8.17
C TRP A 177 -2.01 -10.80 8.98
N SER A 178 -1.43 -10.90 10.16
CA SER A 178 -1.59 -12.02 11.07
C SER A 178 -1.40 -11.54 12.51
N ASP A 179 -1.92 -12.27 13.47
CA ASP A 179 -1.72 -12.00 14.90
C ASP A 179 -0.23 -12.00 15.31
N LYS A 180 0.63 -12.64 14.53
CA LYS A 180 2.10 -12.68 14.73
C LYS A 180 2.79 -11.38 14.34
N LEU A 181 2.12 -10.49 13.57
CA LEU A 181 2.74 -9.28 13.02
C LEU A 181 3.35 -8.40 14.11
N GLY A 182 2.67 -8.27 15.26
CA GLY A 182 3.18 -7.46 16.37
C GLY A 182 4.53 -7.95 16.90
N SER A 183 4.66 -9.24 17.16
CA SER A 183 5.91 -9.85 17.58
C SER A 183 7.01 -9.69 16.52
N LEU A 184 6.67 -9.88 15.24
CA LEU A 184 7.62 -9.71 14.13
C LEU A 184 8.11 -8.25 14.03
N LEU A 185 7.22 -7.26 14.18
CA LEU A 185 7.60 -5.85 14.16
C LEU A 185 8.48 -5.47 15.35
N ASN A 186 8.19 -6.03 16.54
CA ASN A 186 9.01 -5.82 17.73
C ASN A 186 10.43 -6.36 17.51
N GLN A 187 10.56 -7.60 17.04
CA GLN A 187 11.85 -8.22 16.75
C GLN A 187 12.62 -7.46 15.64
N LEU A 188 11.94 -6.98 14.60
CA LEU A 188 12.57 -6.11 13.60
C LEU A 188 13.00 -4.75 14.17
N GLY A 189 12.28 -4.23 15.16
CA GLY A 189 12.68 -3.02 15.89
C GLY A 189 13.99 -3.23 16.63
N ILE A 190 14.10 -4.33 17.37
CA ILE A 190 15.32 -4.70 18.12
C ILE A 190 16.47 -4.94 17.13
N ALA A 191 16.27 -5.74 16.10
CA ALA A 191 17.29 -6.04 15.09
C ALA A 191 17.83 -4.80 14.33
N ASN A 192 17.04 -3.74 14.22
CA ASN A 192 17.47 -2.50 13.60
C ASN A 192 18.05 -1.48 14.58
N GLU A 193 18.05 -1.74 15.89
CA GLU A 193 18.51 -0.80 16.92
C GLU A 193 19.98 -0.43 16.71
N SER A 194 20.85 -1.42 16.45
CA SER A 194 22.27 -1.23 16.16
C SER A 194 22.51 -0.42 14.89
N LEU A 195 21.61 -0.49 13.92
CA LEU A 195 21.68 0.29 12.66
C LEU A 195 21.10 1.72 12.79
N GLY A 196 20.66 2.12 13.98
CA GLY A 196 20.01 3.41 14.21
C GLY A 196 18.56 3.47 13.72
N GLY A 197 17.92 2.34 13.54
CA GLY A 197 16.55 2.19 13.05
C GLY A 197 16.46 1.71 11.60
N GLY A 198 15.24 1.46 11.15
CA GLY A 198 14.97 0.96 9.80
C GLY A 198 13.59 1.39 9.29
N ILE A 199 13.26 0.98 8.07
CA ILE A 199 11.96 1.22 7.48
C ILE A 199 11.30 -0.12 7.19
N VAL A 200 10.12 -0.34 7.77
CA VAL A 200 9.28 -1.51 7.54
C VAL A 200 8.00 -1.06 6.86
N VAL A 201 7.69 -1.65 5.72
CA VAL A 201 6.44 -1.39 4.99
C VAL A 201 5.54 -2.61 5.14
N VAL A 202 4.35 -2.41 5.69
CA VAL A 202 3.33 -3.47 5.83
C VAL A 202 2.24 -3.24 4.79
N MET A 203 1.92 -4.26 3.99
CA MET A 203 0.82 -4.20 3.03
C MET A 203 -0.16 -5.35 3.26
N ALA A 204 -1.42 -5.02 3.46
CA ALA A 204 -2.51 -5.98 3.62
C ALA A 204 -3.82 -5.48 3.00
N GLU A 205 -4.78 -6.37 2.81
CA GLU A 205 -6.13 -6.05 2.33
C GLU A 205 -7.03 -5.49 3.44
N ARG A 206 -6.49 -4.53 4.21
CA ARG A 206 -7.17 -3.82 5.29
C ARG A 206 -6.99 -2.31 5.14
N ASP A 207 -7.86 -1.54 5.75
CA ASP A 207 -7.71 -0.08 5.75
C ASP A 207 -6.50 0.34 6.58
N LYS A 208 -5.75 1.32 6.07
CA LYS A 208 -4.53 1.83 6.70
C LYS A 208 -4.76 2.27 8.16
N GLU A 209 -5.85 2.98 8.41
CA GLU A 209 -6.18 3.49 9.76
C GLU A 209 -6.40 2.35 10.77
N GLU A 210 -7.07 1.27 10.35
CA GLU A 210 -7.25 0.09 11.19
C GLU A 210 -5.90 -0.55 11.52
N MET A 211 -5.05 -0.73 10.51
CA MET A 211 -3.70 -1.29 10.71
C MET A 211 -2.85 -0.44 11.65
N GLU A 212 -2.85 0.89 11.45
CA GLU A 212 -2.10 1.82 12.30
C GLU A 212 -2.64 1.85 13.74
N MET A 213 -3.96 1.79 13.93
CA MET A 213 -4.56 1.69 15.27
C MET A 213 -4.22 0.38 15.97
N ASP A 214 -4.22 -0.74 15.24
CA ASP A 214 -3.89 -2.04 15.82
C ASP A 214 -2.41 -2.09 16.22
N ILE A 215 -1.51 -1.54 15.40
CA ILE A 215 -0.08 -1.44 15.74
C ILE A 215 0.13 -0.50 16.94
N ALA A 216 -0.57 0.63 16.99
CA ALA A 216 -0.47 1.57 18.11
C ALA A 216 -0.95 0.97 19.44
N LYS A 217 -1.95 0.07 19.42
CA LYS A 217 -2.43 -0.64 20.63
C LYS A 217 -1.40 -1.62 21.21
N MET A 218 -0.42 -2.04 20.41
CA MET A 218 0.59 -3.01 20.86
C MET A 218 1.61 -2.37 21.81
N GLU A 219 1.68 -1.04 21.86
CA GLU A 219 2.56 -0.26 22.77
C GLU A 219 4.04 -0.65 22.72
N PHE A 220 4.52 -1.20 21.59
CA PHE A 220 5.93 -1.56 21.40
C PHE A 220 6.80 -0.33 21.11
N ASP A 221 8.00 -0.33 21.66
CA ASP A 221 9.06 0.60 21.26
C ASP A 221 9.82 0.02 20.06
N PHE A 222 9.61 0.59 18.89
CA PHE A 222 10.26 0.13 17.64
C PHE A 222 11.72 0.59 17.49
N LYS A 223 12.34 1.13 18.53
CA LYS A 223 13.79 1.46 18.56
C LYS A 223 14.26 2.27 17.34
N GLY A 224 13.51 3.29 16.97
CA GLY A 224 13.81 4.12 15.79
C GLY A 224 13.37 3.53 14.45
N THR A 225 12.81 2.33 14.42
CA THR A 225 12.25 1.73 13.19
C THR A 225 10.90 2.36 12.86
N SER A 226 10.74 2.86 11.63
CA SER A 226 9.49 3.44 11.14
C SER A 226 8.62 2.38 10.45
N VAL A 227 7.38 2.23 10.89
CA VAL A 227 6.40 1.31 10.29
C VAL A 227 5.43 2.08 9.40
N ILE A 228 5.36 1.73 8.13
CA ILE A 228 4.52 2.37 7.11
C ILE A 228 3.46 1.38 6.64
N CYS A 229 2.18 1.62 6.98
CA CYS A 229 1.07 0.80 6.53
C CYS A 229 0.53 1.23 5.16
N ARG A 230 0.21 0.26 4.31
CA ARG A 230 -0.42 0.46 3.00
C ARG A 230 -1.54 -0.54 2.76
N SER A 231 -2.67 -0.04 2.28
CA SER A 231 -3.79 -0.88 1.85
C SER A 231 -3.57 -1.35 0.43
N GLY A 232 -3.65 -2.65 0.21
CA GLY A 232 -3.49 -3.27 -1.10
C GLY A 232 -3.45 -4.79 -1.03
N SER A 233 -3.60 -5.42 -2.18
CA SER A 233 -3.52 -6.88 -2.29
C SER A 233 -2.13 -7.31 -2.79
N PRO A 234 -1.44 -8.22 -2.09
CA PRO A 234 -0.17 -8.78 -2.55
C PRO A 234 -0.32 -9.61 -3.85
N LEU A 235 -1.56 -9.95 -4.24
CA LEU A 235 -1.84 -10.67 -5.47
C LEU A 235 -1.88 -9.75 -6.71
N ILE A 236 -1.96 -8.43 -6.50
CA ILE A 236 -2.09 -7.43 -7.56
C ILE A 236 -0.75 -6.73 -7.80
N LEU A 237 -0.18 -6.93 -8.99
CA LEU A 237 1.10 -6.34 -9.38
C LEU A 237 1.13 -4.80 -9.26
N ALA A 238 0.00 -4.13 -9.53
CA ALA A 238 -0.10 -2.67 -9.39
C ALA A 238 0.06 -2.23 -7.93
N ASP A 239 -0.43 -3.01 -6.97
CA ASP A 239 -0.31 -2.72 -5.53
C ASP A 239 1.12 -3.02 -5.03
N LEU A 240 1.73 -4.13 -5.49
CA LEU A 240 3.14 -4.42 -5.23
C LEU A 240 4.07 -3.29 -5.71
N LYS A 241 3.77 -2.68 -6.86
CA LYS A 241 4.52 -1.50 -7.36
C LYS A 241 4.32 -0.25 -6.49
N LYS A 242 3.17 -0.09 -5.83
CA LYS A 242 2.94 1.03 -4.90
C LYS A 242 3.84 0.96 -3.67
N VAL A 243 4.15 -0.23 -3.19
CA VAL A 243 5.06 -0.44 -2.05
C VAL A 243 6.53 -0.58 -2.45
N SER A 244 6.87 -0.25 -3.69
CA SER A 244 8.25 -0.27 -4.21
C SER A 244 8.95 -1.63 -4.01
N VAL A 245 8.23 -2.73 -4.28
CA VAL A 245 8.70 -4.11 -4.06
C VAL A 245 10.07 -4.41 -4.67
N SER A 246 10.38 -3.85 -5.85
CA SER A 246 11.68 -4.04 -6.53
C SER A 246 12.87 -3.39 -5.81
N LYS A 247 12.59 -2.52 -4.82
CA LYS A 247 13.62 -1.81 -4.04
C LYS A 247 13.73 -2.28 -2.60
N ALA A 248 12.90 -3.24 -2.20
CA ALA A 248 12.94 -3.84 -0.88
C ALA A 248 14.24 -4.64 -0.69
N ARG A 249 14.82 -4.58 0.52
CA ARG A 249 15.96 -5.40 0.95
C ARG A 249 15.54 -6.84 1.25
N ALA A 250 14.39 -6.99 1.88
CA ALA A 250 13.79 -8.26 2.23
C ALA A 250 12.27 -8.19 2.07
N ILE A 251 11.66 -9.29 1.65
CA ILE A 251 10.22 -9.41 1.50
C ILE A 251 9.77 -10.60 2.35
N VAL A 252 8.88 -10.34 3.31
CA VAL A 252 8.31 -11.37 4.18
C VAL A 252 6.85 -11.58 3.79
N VAL A 253 6.50 -12.78 3.40
CA VAL A 253 5.12 -13.18 3.12
C VAL A 253 4.59 -13.94 4.34
N LEU A 254 3.65 -13.31 5.05
CA LEU A 254 3.03 -13.92 6.24
C LEU A 254 1.91 -14.86 5.86
N ALA A 255 1.82 -15.97 6.56
CA ALA A 255 0.65 -16.83 6.54
C ALA A 255 -0.52 -16.11 7.22
N GLU A 256 -1.70 -16.16 6.59
CA GLU A 256 -2.91 -15.60 7.19
C GLU A 256 -3.47 -16.54 8.26
N ASP A 257 -4.10 -15.95 9.27
CA ASP A 257 -4.74 -16.72 10.33
C ASP A 257 -5.97 -17.47 9.79
N GLY A 258 -6.19 -18.69 10.27
CA GLY A 258 -7.34 -19.51 9.91
C GLY A 258 -6.99 -20.83 9.24
N ASN A 259 -7.56 -21.10 8.07
CA ASN A 259 -7.35 -22.38 7.36
C ASN A 259 -5.97 -22.45 6.71
N ALA A 260 -5.15 -23.43 7.13
CA ALA A 260 -3.79 -23.66 6.64
C ALA A 260 -3.70 -23.77 5.10
N ASP A 261 -4.60 -24.55 4.47
CA ASP A 261 -4.56 -24.79 3.03
C ASP A 261 -4.89 -23.51 2.24
N GLN A 262 -5.79 -22.66 2.75
CA GLN A 262 -6.12 -21.37 2.12
C GLN A 262 -4.98 -20.37 2.28
N SER A 263 -4.36 -20.33 3.45
CA SER A 263 -3.19 -19.50 3.74
C SER A 263 -2.02 -19.84 2.83
N ASP A 264 -1.67 -21.12 2.72
CA ASP A 264 -0.58 -21.59 1.87
C ASP A 264 -0.85 -21.36 0.38
N ALA A 265 -2.10 -21.57 -0.07
CA ALA A 265 -2.51 -21.24 -1.43
C ALA A 265 -2.42 -19.75 -1.74
N ARG A 266 -2.66 -18.88 -0.75
CA ARG A 266 -2.50 -17.44 -0.89
C ARG A 266 -1.02 -17.04 -0.90
N ALA A 267 -0.20 -17.63 -0.05
CA ALA A 267 1.24 -17.46 -0.04
C ALA A 267 1.86 -17.83 -1.41
N LEU A 268 1.48 -18.98 -1.97
CA LEU A 268 1.92 -19.41 -3.31
C LEU A 268 1.53 -18.42 -4.41
N ARG A 269 0.28 -17.90 -4.40
CA ARG A 269 -0.16 -16.87 -5.36
C ARG A 269 0.60 -15.56 -5.18
N THR A 270 0.92 -15.19 -3.95
CA THR A 270 1.75 -14.00 -3.65
C THR A 270 3.15 -14.17 -4.24
N VAL A 271 3.78 -15.32 -4.08
CA VAL A 271 5.08 -15.64 -4.69
C VAL A 271 4.99 -15.55 -6.22
N LEU A 272 3.95 -16.13 -6.84
CA LEU A 272 3.70 -15.99 -8.28
C LEU A 272 3.57 -14.53 -8.73
N SER A 273 2.91 -13.69 -7.94
CA SER A 273 2.80 -12.26 -8.25
C SER A 273 4.14 -11.54 -8.11
N LEU A 274 4.97 -11.93 -7.14
CA LEU A 274 6.32 -11.40 -6.94
C LEU A 274 7.26 -11.77 -8.09
N THR A 275 7.23 -13.03 -8.56
CA THR A 275 8.03 -13.46 -9.72
C THR A 275 7.61 -12.77 -11.03
N GLY A 276 6.36 -12.28 -11.11
CA GLY A 276 5.85 -11.47 -12.21
C GLY A 276 6.36 -10.01 -12.26
N VAL A 277 7.17 -9.57 -11.31
CA VAL A 277 7.72 -8.20 -11.30
C VAL A 277 8.81 -8.06 -12.34
N LYS A 278 8.52 -7.37 -13.45
CA LYS A 278 9.42 -7.21 -14.61
C LYS A 278 10.73 -6.49 -14.29
N GLU A 279 10.74 -5.66 -13.30
CA GLU A 279 11.90 -4.86 -12.87
C GLU A 279 12.93 -5.69 -12.09
N GLY A 280 12.60 -6.95 -11.80
CA GLY A 280 13.37 -7.83 -10.94
C GLY A 280 13.23 -7.47 -9.46
N LEU A 281 13.61 -8.40 -8.60
CA LEU A 281 13.64 -8.23 -7.16
C LEU A 281 15.10 -8.17 -6.71
N LYS A 282 15.44 -7.21 -5.85
CA LYS A 282 16.80 -7.10 -5.27
C LYS A 282 16.92 -7.88 -3.97
N GLY A 283 15.83 -7.94 -3.20
CA GLY A 283 15.79 -8.59 -1.91
C GLY A 283 15.42 -10.07 -2.00
N HIS A 284 15.81 -10.82 -0.99
CA HIS A 284 15.35 -12.19 -0.80
C HIS A 284 13.90 -12.22 -0.28
N ILE A 285 13.22 -13.31 -0.55
CA ILE A 285 11.83 -13.51 -0.15
C ILE A 285 11.80 -14.61 0.90
N VAL A 286 11.19 -14.30 2.05
CA VAL A 286 10.89 -15.29 3.10
C VAL A 286 9.40 -15.55 3.09
N VAL A 287 9.00 -16.80 2.98
CA VAL A 287 7.59 -17.20 2.91
C VAL A 287 7.26 -18.12 4.07
N GLU A 288 6.31 -17.69 4.88
CA GLU A 288 5.73 -18.56 5.91
C GLU A 288 4.72 -19.52 5.28
N LEU A 289 4.85 -20.80 5.60
CA LEU A 289 3.93 -21.86 5.22
C LEU A 289 3.46 -22.62 6.45
N SER A 290 2.26 -23.15 6.38
CA SER A 290 1.69 -24.01 7.42
C SER A 290 2.04 -25.48 7.20
N ASP A 291 2.09 -25.93 5.94
CA ASP A 291 2.26 -27.32 5.56
C ASP A 291 3.56 -27.56 4.78
N LEU A 292 4.28 -28.63 5.18
CA LEU A 292 5.52 -29.04 4.54
C LEU A 292 5.33 -29.50 3.08
N ASP A 293 4.19 -30.11 2.76
CA ASP A 293 3.89 -30.60 1.41
C ASP A 293 3.84 -29.45 0.39
N ASN A 294 3.47 -28.25 0.81
CA ASN A 294 3.41 -27.06 -0.02
C ASN A 294 4.77 -26.41 -0.28
N GLU A 295 5.79 -26.76 0.49
CA GLU A 295 7.14 -26.18 0.35
C GLU A 295 7.73 -26.41 -1.04
N VAL A 296 7.59 -27.63 -1.56
CA VAL A 296 8.12 -28.02 -2.88
C VAL A 296 7.51 -27.15 -3.99
N LEU A 297 6.22 -26.83 -3.89
CA LEU A 297 5.53 -26.00 -4.88
C LEU A 297 6.03 -24.54 -4.84
N VAL A 298 6.21 -24.00 -3.64
CA VAL A 298 6.69 -22.63 -3.46
C VAL A 298 8.13 -22.47 -3.94
N LYS A 299 9.01 -23.45 -3.65
CA LYS A 299 10.40 -23.47 -4.14
C LYS A 299 10.47 -23.62 -5.67
N LEU A 300 9.60 -24.44 -6.26
CA LEU A 300 9.55 -24.60 -7.72
C LEU A 300 9.20 -23.29 -8.44
N VAL A 301 8.30 -22.49 -7.85
CA VAL A 301 7.83 -21.23 -8.43
C VAL A 301 8.81 -20.09 -8.14
N GLY A 302 9.32 -20.01 -6.92
CA GLY A 302 10.14 -18.89 -6.45
C GLY A 302 11.64 -19.02 -6.74
N GLY A 303 12.11 -20.25 -7.03
CA GLY A 303 13.53 -20.52 -7.25
C GLY A 303 14.39 -20.17 -6.03
N ASP A 304 15.65 -19.83 -6.28
CA ASP A 304 16.66 -19.58 -5.24
C ASP A 304 16.41 -18.30 -4.42
N LEU A 305 15.60 -17.37 -4.94
CA LEU A 305 15.25 -16.12 -4.26
C LEU A 305 14.30 -16.33 -3.08
N VAL A 306 13.59 -17.47 -3.04
CA VAL A 306 12.59 -17.75 -2.03
C VAL A 306 13.13 -18.72 -1.00
N LYS A 307 13.05 -18.30 0.26
CA LYS A 307 13.27 -19.16 1.44
C LYS A 307 11.94 -19.41 2.12
N THR A 308 11.69 -20.65 2.46
CA THR A 308 10.45 -21.10 3.10
C THR A 308 10.67 -21.38 4.58
N VAL A 309 9.71 -20.95 5.39
CA VAL A 309 9.65 -21.29 6.82
C VAL A 309 8.33 -22.01 7.07
N VAL A 310 8.41 -23.32 7.29
CA VAL A 310 7.23 -24.14 7.58
C VAL A 310 6.98 -24.12 9.08
N ALA A 311 6.04 -23.29 9.51
CA ALA A 311 5.83 -23.00 10.93
C ALA A 311 5.51 -24.24 11.78
N HIS A 312 4.65 -25.13 11.27
CA HIS A 312 4.28 -26.34 12.01
C HIS A 312 5.45 -27.31 12.21
N ASP A 313 6.29 -27.51 11.18
CA ASP A 313 7.46 -28.38 11.27
C ASP A 313 8.49 -27.82 12.27
N VAL A 314 8.80 -26.52 12.19
CA VAL A 314 9.74 -25.86 13.10
C VAL A 314 9.26 -25.96 14.55
N ILE A 315 8.00 -25.65 14.82
CA ILE A 315 7.42 -25.73 16.17
C ILE A 315 7.42 -27.18 16.65
N GLY A 316 7.07 -28.14 15.80
CA GLY A 316 7.09 -29.55 16.14
C GLY A 316 8.48 -30.02 16.58
N ARG A 317 9.52 -29.68 15.82
CA ARG A 317 10.93 -30.02 16.16
C ARG A 317 11.36 -29.36 17.46
N LEU A 318 11.06 -28.08 17.68
CA LEU A 318 11.37 -27.39 18.94
C LEU A 318 10.70 -28.05 20.15
N MET A 319 9.41 -28.41 20.04
CA MET A 319 8.67 -29.08 21.10
C MET A 319 9.34 -30.40 21.51
N ILE A 320 9.76 -31.21 20.54
CA ILE A 320 10.42 -32.48 20.80
C ILE A 320 11.78 -32.27 21.48
N GLN A 321 12.58 -31.33 20.99
CA GLN A 321 13.87 -31.00 21.57
C GLN A 321 13.72 -30.53 23.03
N CYS A 322 12.75 -29.62 23.26
CA CYS A 322 12.48 -29.14 24.63
C CYS A 322 11.95 -30.25 25.58
N ALA A 323 11.16 -31.20 25.02
CA ALA A 323 10.68 -32.34 25.82
C ALA A 323 11.80 -33.30 26.21
N ARG A 324 12.80 -33.48 25.34
CA ARG A 324 13.96 -34.33 25.61
C ARG A 324 14.99 -33.67 26.53
N GLN A 325 15.15 -32.38 26.43
CA GLN A 325 16.19 -31.65 27.17
C GLN A 325 15.58 -30.46 27.92
N PRO A 326 15.35 -30.57 29.23
CA PRO A 326 14.85 -29.47 30.07
C PRO A 326 15.76 -28.25 30.00
N GLY A 327 15.15 -27.05 29.86
CA GLY A 327 15.86 -25.76 29.74
C GLY A 327 16.16 -25.33 28.30
N LEU A 328 16.01 -26.22 27.31
CA LEU A 328 16.31 -25.89 25.93
C LEU A 328 15.33 -24.83 25.34
N ALA A 329 14.12 -24.77 25.87
CA ALA A 329 13.15 -23.72 25.44
C ALA A 329 13.70 -22.31 25.69
N GLN A 330 14.35 -22.09 26.81
CA GLN A 330 14.95 -20.80 27.18
C GLN A 330 16.14 -20.45 26.27
N ILE A 331 16.95 -21.46 25.93
CA ILE A 331 18.07 -21.30 25.00
C ILE A 331 17.54 -20.92 23.58
N TRP A 332 16.45 -21.54 23.15
CA TRP A 332 15.86 -21.19 21.86
C TRP A 332 15.22 -19.78 21.85
N GLU A 333 14.65 -19.34 22.98
CA GLU A 333 14.13 -17.98 23.14
C GLU A 333 15.25 -16.95 22.94
N ASP A 334 16.42 -17.17 23.56
CA ASP A 334 17.58 -16.30 23.45
C ASP A 334 18.18 -16.31 22.01
N ILE A 335 18.34 -17.50 21.41
CA ILE A 335 18.98 -17.64 20.09
C ILE A 335 18.07 -17.17 18.93
N LEU A 336 16.75 -17.30 19.04
CA LEU A 336 15.81 -16.85 18.03
C LEU A 336 15.44 -15.36 18.15
N GLY A 337 15.79 -14.71 19.26
CA GLY A 337 15.64 -13.28 19.47
C GLY A 337 16.84 -12.50 18.91
N PHE A 338 16.76 -11.16 19.05
CA PHE A 338 17.83 -10.23 18.68
C PHE A 338 18.32 -9.43 19.90
N GLU A 339 18.19 -9.98 21.10
CA GLU A 339 18.48 -9.22 22.31
C GLU A 339 19.92 -9.42 22.82
N ASN A 340 20.48 -10.63 22.69
CA ASN A 340 21.78 -10.94 23.28
C ASN A 340 22.67 -11.88 22.44
N CYS A 341 22.08 -12.69 21.57
CA CYS A 341 22.78 -13.69 20.79
C CYS A 341 22.22 -13.80 19.40
N GLU A 342 23.02 -13.51 18.39
CA GLU A 342 22.62 -13.57 16.99
C GLU A 342 23.54 -14.47 16.18
N PHE A 343 23.01 -15.04 15.11
CA PHE A 343 23.80 -15.78 14.14
C PHE A 343 24.33 -14.88 13.06
N TYR A 344 25.66 -14.82 12.87
CA TYR A 344 26.31 -14.08 11.82
C TYR A 344 27.12 -14.99 10.92
N ILE A 345 27.04 -14.74 9.61
CA ILE A 345 27.83 -15.42 8.60
C ILE A 345 28.68 -14.37 7.89
N LYS A 346 29.99 -14.43 8.12
CA LYS A 346 30.95 -13.48 7.53
C LYS A 346 32.18 -14.17 6.98
N ARG A 347 32.75 -13.55 5.92
CA ARG A 347 34.04 -13.92 5.38
C ARG A 347 35.16 -13.20 6.13
N TRP A 348 36.16 -13.96 6.57
CA TRP A 348 37.34 -13.47 7.25
C TRP A 348 38.62 -13.86 6.50
N PRO A 349 39.15 -13.02 5.58
CA PRO A 349 40.32 -13.36 4.76
C PRO A 349 41.57 -13.76 5.58
N GLN A 350 41.72 -13.23 6.79
CA GLN A 350 42.86 -13.54 7.67
C GLN A 350 42.85 -14.96 8.24
N LEU A 351 41.70 -15.65 8.19
CA LEU A 351 41.56 -17.03 8.68
C LEU A 351 41.71 -18.08 7.56
N HIS A 352 41.91 -17.66 6.34
CA HIS A 352 42.14 -18.57 5.20
C HIS A 352 43.32 -19.49 5.46
N GLY A 353 43.14 -20.78 5.22
CA GLY A 353 44.16 -21.81 5.42
C GLY A 353 44.31 -22.31 6.86
N MET A 354 43.54 -21.75 7.81
CA MET A 354 43.50 -22.24 9.20
C MET A 354 42.60 -23.45 9.31
N GLN A 355 42.92 -24.33 10.30
CA GLN A 355 42.06 -25.44 10.68
C GLN A 355 40.93 -24.96 11.57
N PHE A 356 39.77 -25.64 11.50
CA PHE A 356 38.59 -25.20 12.24
C PHE A 356 38.84 -25.21 13.77
N GLU A 357 39.68 -26.13 14.27
CA GLU A 357 40.08 -26.14 15.69
C GLU A 357 40.79 -24.83 16.12
N ASP A 358 41.56 -24.22 15.24
CA ASP A 358 42.24 -22.94 15.51
C ASP A 358 41.26 -21.75 15.37
N ILE A 359 40.27 -21.86 14.48
CA ILE A 359 39.21 -20.85 14.30
C ILE A 359 38.35 -20.79 15.57
N LEU A 360 38.03 -21.93 16.22
CA LEU A 360 37.23 -21.96 17.44
C LEU A 360 37.80 -21.08 18.56
N ILE A 361 39.12 -20.97 18.64
CA ILE A 361 39.81 -20.19 19.66
C ILE A 361 40.28 -18.80 19.19
N SER A 362 40.04 -18.48 17.95
CA SER A 362 40.45 -17.19 17.38
C SER A 362 39.52 -16.05 17.70
N PHE A 363 38.27 -16.30 18.09
CA PHE A 363 37.29 -15.28 18.41
C PHE A 363 37.13 -15.15 19.96
N PRO A 364 37.54 -14.02 20.54
CA PRO A 364 37.36 -13.78 21.97
C PRO A 364 35.90 -13.48 22.37
N ASP A 365 35.16 -12.80 21.50
CA ASP A 365 33.83 -12.27 21.77
C ASP A 365 32.72 -12.92 20.91
N ALA A 366 33.02 -14.07 20.28
CA ALA A 366 32.03 -14.83 19.50
C ALA A 366 32.33 -16.34 19.58
N ILE A 367 31.33 -17.15 19.31
CA ILE A 367 31.43 -18.60 19.30
C ILE A 367 31.28 -19.10 17.86
N PRO A 368 32.37 -19.50 17.17
CA PRO A 368 32.26 -20.15 15.88
C PRO A 368 31.54 -21.50 16.03
N CYS A 369 30.45 -21.68 15.29
CA CYS A 369 29.64 -22.89 15.37
C CYS A 369 29.49 -23.62 14.04
N GLY A 370 30.00 -23.05 12.94
CA GLY A 370 29.90 -23.66 11.63
C GLY A 370 30.59 -22.90 10.53
N ILE A 371 30.50 -23.42 9.33
CA ILE A 371 31.00 -22.83 8.09
C ILE A 371 29.96 -22.95 6.98
N LYS A 372 29.95 -21.92 6.13
CA LYS A 372 29.24 -21.96 4.86
C LYS A 372 30.24 -22.19 3.74
N VAL A 373 30.18 -23.35 3.15
CA VAL A 373 31.17 -23.85 2.19
C VAL A 373 30.83 -23.34 0.78
N ALA A 374 31.68 -22.49 0.23
CA ALA A 374 31.47 -21.89 -1.10
C ALA A 374 31.49 -22.93 -2.22
N SER A 375 32.39 -23.90 -2.17
CA SER A 375 32.53 -24.98 -3.17
C SER A 375 31.35 -25.93 -3.24
N CYS A 376 30.48 -25.96 -2.22
CA CYS A 376 29.30 -26.81 -2.10
C CYS A 376 28.01 -25.99 -2.21
N ASP A 377 27.93 -25.05 -3.12
CA ASP A 377 26.75 -24.18 -3.35
C ASP A 377 26.23 -23.45 -2.09
N GLY A 378 27.18 -23.02 -1.25
CA GLY A 378 26.86 -22.31 -0.01
C GLY A 378 26.24 -23.17 1.08
N LYS A 379 26.47 -24.48 1.08
CA LYS A 379 25.99 -25.40 2.11
C LYS A 379 26.56 -25.03 3.47
N ILE A 380 25.70 -24.87 4.46
CA ILE A 380 26.08 -24.63 5.86
C ILE A 380 26.33 -25.96 6.54
N ILE A 381 27.49 -26.09 7.16
CA ILE A 381 27.88 -27.24 7.97
C ILE A 381 28.05 -26.74 9.40
N LEU A 382 27.19 -27.24 10.31
CA LEU A 382 27.30 -26.98 11.74
C LEU A 382 28.27 -27.97 12.35
N ASN A 383 29.12 -27.49 13.27
CA ASN A 383 30.14 -28.28 13.95
C ASN A 383 30.96 -29.12 12.96
N PRO A 384 31.68 -28.50 11.99
CA PRO A 384 32.52 -29.22 11.04
C PRO A 384 33.67 -29.96 11.80
N GLU A 385 34.36 -30.86 11.09
CA GLU A 385 35.53 -31.55 11.67
C GLU A 385 36.64 -30.55 12.04
N ASP A 386 37.29 -30.78 13.16
CA ASP A 386 38.40 -29.95 13.68
C ASP A 386 39.52 -29.73 12.63
N SER A 387 39.76 -30.77 11.81
CA SER A 387 40.75 -30.80 10.74
C SER A 387 40.34 -30.05 9.46
N TYR A 388 39.12 -29.54 9.39
CA TYR A 388 38.66 -28.79 8.20
C TYR A 388 39.50 -27.53 7.98
N VAL A 389 40.06 -27.36 6.80
CA VAL A 389 40.88 -26.19 6.43
C VAL A 389 39.99 -25.19 5.67
N LEU A 390 39.87 -23.98 6.21
CA LEU A 390 39.06 -22.92 5.62
C LEU A 390 39.57 -22.50 4.24
N GLN A 391 38.71 -22.54 3.24
CA GLN A 391 39.00 -22.11 1.88
C GLN A 391 38.78 -20.60 1.70
N GLU A 392 39.26 -20.04 0.62
CA GLU A 392 39.31 -18.59 0.38
C GLU A 392 37.94 -17.92 0.38
N ASP A 393 36.90 -18.58 -0.15
CA ASP A 393 35.56 -18.04 -0.28
C ASP A 393 34.57 -18.58 0.76
N ASP A 394 35.06 -19.39 1.72
CA ASP A 394 34.23 -19.89 2.81
C ASP A 394 33.91 -18.77 3.81
N GLU A 395 32.70 -18.82 4.36
CA GLU A 395 32.23 -17.90 5.39
C GLU A 395 32.08 -18.65 6.71
N ILE A 396 32.43 -18.00 7.82
CA ILE A 396 32.30 -18.57 9.16
C ILE A 396 30.97 -18.17 9.75
N LEU A 397 30.26 -19.16 10.30
CA LEU A 397 29.06 -18.97 11.09
C LEU A 397 29.46 -18.85 12.56
N VAL A 398 29.09 -17.74 13.18
CA VAL A 398 29.33 -17.47 14.60
C VAL A 398 28.04 -17.12 15.32
N ILE A 399 28.03 -17.29 16.65
CA ILE A 399 27.06 -16.67 17.56
C ILE A 399 27.78 -15.53 18.25
N ALA A 400 27.26 -14.31 18.16
CA ALA A 400 27.81 -13.10 18.78
C ALA A 400 26.69 -12.17 19.26
N GLU A 401 27.04 -11.18 20.05
CA GLU A 401 26.07 -10.21 20.60
C GLU A 401 25.52 -9.29 19.51
N ASP A 402 26.39 -8.73 18.64
CA ASP A 402 26.00 -7.87 17.52
C ASP A 402 27.01 -8.01 16.37
N ASP A 403 26.64 -7.51 15.19
CA ASP A 403 27.40 -7.59 13.93
C ASP A 403 28.76 -6.91 13.98
N ASP A 404 28.95 -5.90 14.80
CA ASP A 404 30.17 -5.13 14.99
C ASP A 404 30.93 -5.45 16.29
N SER A 405 30.37 -6.30 17.16
CA SER A 405 30.91 -6.61 18.49
C SER A 405 32.06 -7.63 18.47
N TYR A 406 32.31 -8.32 17.33
CA TYR A 406 33.26 -9.41 17.27
C TYR A 406 34.24 -9.32 16.11
N ALA A 407 35.46 -9.78 16.33
CA ALA A 407 36.46 -9.96 15.30
C ALA A 407 37.47 -11.06 15.70
N PRO A 408 38.07 -11.78 14.72
CA PRO A 408 39.11 -12.73 15.03
C PRO A 408 40.39 -12.03 15.50
N ALA A 409 40.96 -12.55 16.57
CA ALA A 409 42.20 -12.10 17.17
C ALA A 409 43.39 -13.08 16.89
N ALA A 410 44.59 -12.72 17.28
CA ALA A 410 45.74 -13.62 17.22
C ALA A 410 45.47 -14.85 18.09
N LEU A 411 45.93 -16.02 17.59
CA LEU A 411 45.74 -17.27 18.30
C LEU A 411 46.31 -17.20 19.75
N PRO A 412 45.48 -17.48 20.77
CA PRO A 412 45.97 -17.54 22.13
C PRO A 412 46.84 -18.77 22.33
N THR A 413 47.80 -18.67 23.25
CA THR A 413 48.61 -19.83 23.66
C THR A 413 47.73 -20.73 24.53
N VAL A 414 47.31 -21.84 23.96
CA VAL A 414 46.44 -22.81 24.70
C VAL A 414 47.27 -23.97 25.23
N TRP A 415 47.11 -24.25 26.52
CA TRP A 415 47.68 -25.46 27.11
C TRP A 415 46.68 -26.61 26.92
N ARG A 416 46.98 -27.55 26.02
CA ARG A 416 46.18 -28.75 25.82
C ARG A 416 46.38 -29.71 27.03
N GLY A 417 45.47 -29.71 27.97
CA GLY A 417 45.38 -30.71 29.00
C GLY A 417 44.93 -32.07 28.45
N SER A 418 45.28 -33.17 29.05
CA SER A 418 44.70 -34.46 28.70
C SER A 418 43.25 -34.51 29.21
N LEU A 419 42.30 -34.55 28.30
CA LEU A 419 40.88 -34.79 28.65
C LEU A 419 40.72 -36.20 29.19
N PRO A 420 39.91 -36.43 30.25
CA PRO A 420 39.53 -37.77 30.67
C PRO A 420 38.82 -38.45 29.48
N LYS A 421 39.13 -39.74 29.27
CA LYS A 421 38.50 -40.56 28.23
C LYS A 421 36.99 -40.47 28.33
N ASP A 422 36.34 -40.29 27.21
CA ASP A 422 34.91 -40.08 27.04
C ASP A 422 34.07 -40.94 27.98
N PHE A 423 33.31 -40.27 28.86
CA PHE A 423 32.28 -40.92 29.64
C PHE A 423 31.03 -41.07 28.77
N ILE A 424 30.92 -42.20 28.07
CA ILE A 424 29.68 -42.55 27.37
C ILE A 424 28.71 -43.05 28.45
N GLY A 425 27.77 -42.20 28.84
CA GLY A 425 26.69 -42.60 29.76
C GLY A 425 25.88 -43.77 29.19
N PRO A 426 25.31 -44.61 30.05
CA PRO A 426 24.49 -45.74 29.60
C PRO A 426 23.28 -45.21 28.80
N LYS A 427 23.07 -45.71 27.58
CA LYS A 427 21.87 -45.41 26.78
C LYS A 427 20.65 -45.99 27.49
N SER A 428 19.77 -45.16 28.00
CA SER A 428 18.47 -45.55 28.56
C SER A 428 17.37 -45.29 27.52
N ALA A 429 16.38 -46.21 27.49
CA ALA A 429 15.21 -46.00 26.65
C ALA A 429 14.39 -44.83 27.19
N GLU A 430 14.19 -43.84 26.37
CA GLU A 430 13.35 -42.69 26.69
C GLU A 430 11.88 -43.00 26.39
N LYS A 431 10.96 -42.50 27.21
CA LYS A 431 9.51 -42.60 27.02
C LYS A 431 8.92 -41.21 26.97
N ILE A 432 8.30 -40.86 25.86
CA ILE A 432 7.64 -39.56 25.65
C ILE A 432 6.14 -39.79 25.51
N LEU A 433 5.34 -39.05 26.25
CA LEU A 433 3.89 -39.06 26.18
C LEU A 433 3.41 -37.85 25.38
N PHE A 434 2.73 -38.09 24.25
CA PHE A 434 2.03 -37.07 23.53
C PHE A 434 0.59 -36.95 24.07
N CYS A 435 0.19 -35.73 24.47
CA CYS A 435 -1.15 -35.42 24.91
C CYS A 435 -1.83 -34.52 23.89
N GLY A 436 -2.66 -35.12 23.05
CA GLY A 436 -3.35 -34.43 21.95
C GLY A 436 -3.01 -35.00 20.59
N TRP A 437 -3.65 -34.47 19.57
CA TRP A 437 -3.41 -34.84 18.16
C TRP A 437 -3.25 -33.60 17.31
N ARG A 438 -2.19 -33.54 16.51
CA ARG A 438 -1.92 -32.47 15.53
C ARG A 438 -1.75 -33.05 14.14
N ARG A 439 -1.92 -32.24 13.10
CA ARG A 439 -1.73 -32.63 11.69
C ARG A 439 -0.31 -33.16 11.43
N ASP A 440 0.68 -32.53 12.03
CA ASP A 440 2.11 -32.82 11.92
C ASP A 440 2.62 -33.91 12.88
N MET A 441 1.75 -34.69 13.50
CA MET A 441 2.13 -35.71 14.47
C MET A 441 3.07 -36.78 13.88
N GLU A 442 2.89 -37.16 12.62
CA GLU A 442 3.73 -38.13 11.93
C GLU A 442 5.16 -37.61 11.80
N ASP A 443 5.31 -36.35 11.36
CA ASP A 443 6.62 -35.68 11.25
C ASP A 443 7.32 -35.57 12.61
N MET A 444 6.57 -35.23 13.67
CA MET A 444 7.10 -35.21 15.04
C MET A 444 7.63 -36.59 15.49
N ILE A 445 6.93 -37.65 15.15
CA ILE A 445 7.37 -39.03 15.47
C ILE A 445 8.61 -39.40 14.67
N MET A 446 8.65 -39.03 13.37
CA MET A 446 9.81 -39.33 12.53
C MET A 446 11.08 -38.58 12.94
N VAL A 447 10.99 -37.42 13.54
CA VAL A 447 12.13 -36.68 14.10
C VAL A 447 12.70 -37.38 15.36
N MET A 448 11.89 -38.20 16.06
CA MET A 448 12.31 -38.93 17.27
C MET A 448 12.99 -40.27 16.99
N LEU A 449 12.75 -40.87 15.84
CA LEU A 449 13.32 -42.15 15.40
C LEU A 449 14.70 -41.96 14.80
#